data_493815ca255451405b7f2415bb3958b1
#
_entry.id   493815ca255451405b7f2415bb3958b1
#
_cell.length_a   1.000
_cell.length_b   1.000
_cell.length_c   1.000
_cell.angle_alpha   90.00
_cell.angle_beta   90.00
_cell.angle_gamma   90.00
#
_symmetry.space_group_name_H-M   'P 1'
#
loop_
_entity.id
_entity.type
_entity.pdbx_description
1 polymer ?
#
loop_
_entity_poly.entity_id
_entity_poly.type
_entity_poly.pdbx_seq_one_letter_code
_entity_poly.pdbx_strand_id
1 'polypeptide(L)'
;MCIRDRHGVKSVGFIGFSDGYGESWLSEFTKAAAANHLQLLDVERYNRGDTSVTGQILKLTSANPDAVLIAGSGTPAALPESALKDRGYKGKIYQTHGVANNDFLRVCAKACEGTFLPAGPLLVSEQLPASNPVKASATTYREAYEKVYGAGSIATFGGHAWDAGQMLNRAVPVALKTAQPGTPEFRAALRTALENVKDLPLSHGIMNTTPQNHNGLDERARVMVEIVDGKWKLQQ
;
A
#
# COMPACT_ATOMS: atom_id res chain seq x y z
N MET A 1 15.10 -3.28 4.14
CA MET A 1 16.14 -2.25 3.89
C MET A 1 15.51 -0.88 4.09
N CYS A 2 16.07 -0.08 4.97
CA CYS A 2 15.52 1.24 5.32
C CYS A 2 15.76 2.25 4.19
N ILE A 3 14.82 3.17 3.99
CA ILE A 3 14.94 4.35 3.12
C ILE A 3 16.29 5.07 3.33
N ARG A 4 16.69 5.22 4.61
CA ARG A 4 17.97 5.78 5.02
C ARG A 4 19.18 5.12 4.35
N ASP A 5 19.22 3.79 4.37
CA ASP A 5 20.40 3.04 3.94
C ASP A 5 20.53 3.02 2.41
N ARG A 6 19.40 3.00 1.70
CA ARG A 6 19.38 2.95 0.23
C ARG A 6 19.64 4.31 -0.43
N HIS A 7 19.13 5.40 0.14
CA HIS A 7 19.15 6.73 -0.48
C HIS A 7 19.92 7.78 0.34
N GLY A 8 20.53 7.39 1.46
CA GLY A 8 21.30 8.30 2.31
C GLY A 8 20.46 9.38 3.01
N VAL A 9 19.13 9.17 3.13
CA VAL A 9 18.19 10.11 3.74
C VAL A 9 18.48 10.24 5.23
N LYS A 10 18.57 11.48 5.72
CA LYS A 10 18.80 11.82 7.15
C LYS A 10 17.66 12.64 7.73
N SER A 11 16.98 13.41 6.88
CA SER A 11 15.86 14.27 7.27
C SER A 11 14.64 14.01 6.42
N VAL A 12 13.47 14.10 7.04
CA VAL A 12 12.19 13.79 6.39
C VAL A 12 11.15 14.85 6.70
N GLY A 13 10.28 15.12 5.72
CA GLY A 13 9.05 15.85 5.89
C GLY A 13 7.85 14.92 5.73
N PHE A 14 6.71 15.33 6.25
CA PHE A 14 5.46 14.59 6.12
C PHE A 14 4.34 15.53 5.65
N ILE A 15 3.52 15.06 4.71
CA ILE A 15 2.24 15.68 4.39
C ILE A 15 1.19 14.58 4.23
N GLY A 16 0.09 14.65 4.97
CA GLY A 16 -0.94 13.61 4.96
C GLY A 16 -2.34 14.17 4.99
N PHE A 17 -3.32 13.30 4.72
CA PHE A 17 -4.71 13.67 4.93
C PHE A 17 -4.98 14.06 6.39
N SER A 18 -5.84 15.05 6.61
CA SER A 18 -6.31 15.47 7.94
C SER A 18 -7.41 14.57 8.50
N ASP A 19 -7.34 13.27 8.24
CA ASP A 19 -8.31 12.27 8.69
C ASP A 19 -7.61 11.07 9.35
N GLY A 20 -8.39 10.07 9.77
CA GLY A 20 -7.86 8.88 10.44
C GLY A 20 -6.81 8.12 9.64
N TYR A 21 -6.84 8.18 8.31
CA TYR A 21 -5.80 7.57 7.47
C TYR A 21 -4.47 8.30 7.61
N GLY A 22 -4.46 9.62 7.40
CA GLY A 22 -3.24 10.42 7.49
C GLY A 22 -2.65 10.43 8.91
N GLU A 23 -3.49 10.56 9.94
CA GLU A 23 -3.03 10.54 11.34
C GLU A 23 -2.46 9.18 11.75
N SER A 24 -3.04 8.07 11.30
CA SER A 24 -2.48 6.74 11.54
C SER A 24 -1.09 6.59 10.90
N TRP A 25 -0.93 7.05 9.66
CA TRP A 25 0.37 7.06 8.99
C TRP A 25 1.39 7.96 9.70
N LEU A 26 0.98 9.15 10.14
CA LEU A 26 1.86 10.08 10.88
C LEU A 26 2.36 9.44 12.17
N SER A 27 1.46 8.81 12.93
CA SER A 27 1.82 8.12 14.17
C SER A 27 2.90 7.06 13.95
N GLU A 28 2.69 6.17 12.99
CA GLU A 28 3.65 5.08 12.70
C GLU A 28 4.93 5.61 12.05
N PHE A 29 4.82 6.61 11.17
CA PHE A 29 5.98 7.24 10.54
C PHE A 29 6.89 7.93 11.55
N THR A 30 6.31 8.64 12.53
CA THR A 30 7.08 9.30 13.62
C THR A 30 7.86 8.27 14.43
N LYS A 31 7.24 7.15 14.81
CA LYS A 31 7.91 6.04 15.51
C LYS A 31 9.04 5.45 14.66
N ALA A 32 8.76 5.19 13.37
CA ALA A 32 9.74 4.63 12.46
C ALA A 32 10.91 5.59 12.21
N ALA A 33 10.64 6.89 12.07
CA ALA A 33 11.68 7.91 11.90
C ALA A 33 12.60 7.94 13.13
N ALA A 34 12.05 7.98 14.34
CA ALA A 34 12.82 7.96 15.59
C ALA A 34 13.66 6.67 15.69
N ALA A 35 13.06 5.50 15.45
CA ALA A 35 13.77 4.22 15.52
C ALA A 35 14.92 4.09 14.51
N ASN A 36 14.85 4.83 13.40
CA ASN A 36 15.86 4.83 12.33
C ASN A 36 16.75 6.10 12.37
N HIS A 37 16.69 6.90 13.41
CA HIS A 37 17.46 8.14 13.56
C HIS A 37 17.28 9.13 12.39
N LEU A 38 16.06 9.19 11.83
CA LEU A 38 15.66 10.18 10.85
C LEU A 38 15.11 11.42 11.58
N GLN A 39 15.54 12.60 11.15
CA GLN A 39 15.02 13.85 11.69
C GLN A 39 13.72 14.24 10.97
N LEU A 40 12.60 14.24 11.68
CA LEU A 40 11.32 14.74 11.15
C LEU A 40 11.31 16.27 11.28
N LEU A 41 11.44 16.98 10.15
CA LEU A 41 11.62 18.44 10.13
C LEU A 41 10.30 19.21 10.13
N ASP A 42 9.30 18.70 9.42
CA ASP A 42 8.01 19.38 9.27
C ASP A 42 6.87 18.39 9.02
N VAL A 43 5.67 18.74 9.48
CA VAL A 43 4.46 17.90 9.41
C VAL A 43 3.29 18.76 8.97
N GLU A 44 2.80 18.51 7.78
CA GLU A 44 1.69 19.23 7.19
C GLU A 44 0.47 18.32 6.92
N ARG A 45 -0.69 18.93 6.85
CA ARG A 45 -1.97 18.24 6.61
C ARG A 45 -2.77 18.91 5.51
N TYR A 46 -3.57 18.11 4.80
CA TYR A 46 -4.52 18.60 3.80
C TYR A 46 -5.78 17.74 3.77
N ASN A 47 -6.87 18.27 3.24
CA ASN A 47 -8.12 17.53 3.11
C ASN A 47 -8.21 16.84 1.75
N ARG A 48 -8.99 15.75 1.66
CA ARG A 48 -9.20 15.01 0.41
C ARG A 48 -9.79 15.86 -0.71
N GLY A 49 -10.56 16.89 -0.37
CA GLY A 49 -11.20 17.80 -1.32
C GLY A 49 -10.42 19.09 -1.61
N ASP A 50 -9.24 19.26 -1.03
CA ASP A 50 -8.43 20.46 -1.27
C ASP A 50 -7.96 20.49 -2.73
N THR A 51 -8.02 21.66 -3.32
CA THR A 51 -7.54 21.93 -4.69
C THR A 51 -6.19 22.64 -4.70
N SER A 52 -5.67 23.02 -3.53
CA SER A 52 -4.36 23.64 -3.37
C SER A 52 -3.76 23.27 -2.02
N VAL A 53 -2.45 23.02 -2.04
CA VAL A 53 -1.61 22.75 -0.85
C VAL A 53 -0.40 23.70 -0.80
N THR A 54 -0.51 24.83 -1.44
CA THR A 54 0.59 25.79 -1.63
C THR A 54 1.25 26.19 -0.32
N GLY A 55 0.46 26.50 0.73
CA GLY A 55 0.98 26.90 2.03
C GLY A 55 1.77 25.78 2.72
N GLN A 56 1.25 24.56 2.68
CA GLN A 56 1.89 23.37 3.24
C GLN A 56 3.22 23.08 2.53
N ILE A 57 3.20 23.10 1.20
CA ILE A 57 4.41 22.82 0.42
C ILE A 57 5.48 23.89 0.62
N LEU A 58 5.10 25.17 0.81
CA LEU A 58 6.07 26.22 1.15
C LEU A 58 6.81 25.94 2.44
N LYS A 59 6.10 25.50 3.49
CA LYS A 59 6.72 25.16 4.79
C LYS A 59 7.64 23.94 4.65
N LEU A 60 7.15 22.86 4.04
CA LEU A 60 7.96 21.67 3.78
C LEU A 60 9.24 21.96 3.00
N THR A 61 9.13 22.71 1.91
CA THR A 61 10.31 23.06 1.08
C THR A 61 11.26 24.02 1.78
N SER A 62 10.76 24.91 2.66
CA SER A 62 11.60 25.80 3.48
C SER A 62 12.40 25.02 4.54
N ALA A 63 11.84 23.94 5.09
CA ALA A 63 12.54 23.02 5.99
C ALA A 63 13.60 22.18 5.27
N ASN A 64 13.51 22.08 3.94
CA ASN A 64 14.46 21.39 3.05
C ASN A 64 14.81 19.96 3.47
N PRO A 65 13.82 19.05 3.66
CA PRO A 65 14.11 17.67 4.01
C PRO A 65 14.74 16.91 2.84
N ASP A 66 15.54 15.88 3.14
CA ASP A 66 16.10 14.97 2.12
C ASP A 66 15.01 14.15 1.41
N ALA A 67 13.92 13.89 2.12
CA ALA A 67 12.77 13.17 1.58
C ALA A 67 11.44 13.68 2.16
N VAL A 68 10.35 13.50 1.42
CA VAL A 68 8.97 13.75 1.87
C VAL A 68 8.14 12.48 1.74
N LEU A 69 7.42 12.12 2.81
CA LEU A 69 6.36 11.12 2.76
C LEU A 69 5.01 11.82 2.56
N ILE A 70 4.30 11.42 1.52
CA ILE A 70 2.92 11.85 1.24
C ILE A 70 1.96 10.75 1.69
N ALA A 71 1.21 10.99 2.74
CA ALA A 71 0.25 10.04 3.29
C ALA A 71 -1.18 10.33 2.82
N GLY A 72 -1.39 10.07 1.53
CA GLY A 72 -2.66 10.17 0.86
C GLY A 72 -3.10 8.84 0.23
N SER A 73 -4.28 8.80 -0.36
CA SER A 73 -4.76 7.67 -1.14
C SER A 73 -5.56 8.13 -2.36
N GLY A 74 -5.55 7.31 -3.42
CA GLY A 74 -6.20 7.64 -4.69
C GLY A 74 -5.62 8.88 -5.36
N THR A 75 -6.38 9.47 -6.26
CA THR A 75 -5.94 10.62 -7.07
C THR A 75 -5.65 11.90 -6.28
N PRO A 76 -6.32 12.21 -5.14
CA PRO A 76 -5.98 13.39 -4.35
C PRO A 76 -4.55 13.41 -3.80
N ALA A 77 -3.90 12.25 -3.70
CA ALA A 77 -2.50 12.18 -3.26
C ALA A 77 -1.50 12.69 -4.32
N ALA A 78 -1.92 12.90 -5.56
CA ALA A 78 -1.11 13.52 -6.61
C ALA A 78 -0.93 15.03 -6.41
N LEU A 79 -1.84 15.69 -5.69
CA LEU A 79 -1.81 17.14 -5.50
C LEU A 79 -0.54 17.63 -4.77
N PRO A 80 -0.17 17.11 -3.58
CA PRO A 80 1.06 17.54 -2.91
C PRO A 80 2.31 17.16 -3.72
N GLU A 81 2.31 16.04 -4.42
CA GLU A 81 3.43 15.62 -5.23
C GLU A 81 3.70 16.55 -6.40
N SER A 82 2.65 16.89 -7.17
CA SER A 82 2.75 17.87 -8.25
C SER A 82 3.24 19.21 -7.72
N ALA A 83 2.69 19.68 -6.60
CA ALA A 83 3.08 20.96 -6.01
C ALA A 83 4.54 20.98 -5.52
N LEU A 84 5.09 19.85 -5.02
CA LEU A 84 6.52 19.71 -4.68
C LEU A 84 7.39 19.82 -5.94
N LYS A 85 7.02 19.12 -7.01
CA LYS A 85 7.76 19.14 -8.30
C LYS A 85 7.72 20.50 -8.96
N ASP A 86 6.57 21.14 -8.99
CA ASP A 86 6.40 22.49 -9.58
C ASP A 86 7.26 23.53 -8.87
N ARG A 87 7.55 23.34 -7.58
CA ARG A 87 8.47 24.18 -6.80
C ARG A 87 9.93 23.77 -6.90
N GLY A 88 10.22 22.77 -7.73
CA GLY A 88 11.58 22.33 -7.97
C GLY A 88 12.19 21.51 -6.83
N TYR A 89 11.38 20.93 -5.95
CA TYR A 89 11.89 20.04 -4.89
C TYR A 89 12.74 18.90 -5.49
N LYS A 90 13.95 18.70 -4.96
CA LYS A 90 14.93 17.74 -5.48
C LYS A 90 15.10 16.51 -4.60
N GLY A 91 14.55 16.53 -3.39
CA GLY A 91 14.60 15.40 -2.47
C GLY A 91 13.77 14.21 -2.98
N LYS A 92 13.87 13.10 -2.29
CA LYS A 92 13.11 11.90 -2.62
C LYS A 92 11.66 12.05 -2.19
N ILE A 93 10.73 11.56 -3.01
CA ILE A 93 9.31 11.52 -2.67
C ILE A 93 8.90 10.07 -2.44
N TYR A 94 8.17 9.86 -1.35
CA TYR A 94 7.58 8.59 -0.99
C TYR A 94 6.07 8.76 -0.84
N GLN A 95 5.33 7.82 -1.38
CA GLN A 95 3.88 7.71 -1.21
C GLN A 95 3.53 6.52 -0.31
N THR A 96 2.31 6.47 0.18
CA THR A 96 1.77 5.27 0.82
C THR A 96 1.22 4.30 -0.23
N HIS A 97 0.93 3.05 0.16
CA HIS A 97 0.30 2.06 -0.71
C HIS A 97 -1.09 2.49 -1.23
N GLY A 98 -1.70 3.50 -0.63
CA GLY A 98 -3.01 4.03 -1.03
C GLY A 98 -3.07 4.61 -2.45
N VAL A 99 -1.92 4.82 -3.09
CA VAL A 99 -1.84 5.29 -4.49
C VAL A 99 -1.55 4.18 -5.50
N ALA A 100 -1.47 2.92 -5.07
CA ALA A 100 -1.10 1.79 -5.91
C ALA A 100 -2.21 1.40 -6.91
N ASN A 101 -2.55 2.31 -7.82
CA ASN A 101 -3.54 2.13 -8.89
C ASN A 101 -3.23 3.00 -10.11
N ASN A 102 -3.77 2.61 -11.26
CA ASN A 102 -3.48 3.28 -12.54
C ASN A 102 -4.09 4.68 -12.66
N ASP A 103 -5.16 4.98 -11.93
CA ASP A 103 -5.73 6.34 -11.93
C ASP A 103 -4.78 7.35 -11.30
N PHE A 104 -4.06 6.95 -10.24
CA PHE A 104 -3.02 7.78 -9.68
C PHE A 104 -1.92 8.07 -10.71
N LEU A 105 -1.40 7.06 -11.41
CA LEU A 105 -0.40 7.26 -12.46
C LEU A 105 -0.89 8.23 -13.55
N ARG A 106 -2.15 8.08 -13.96
CA ARG A 106 -2.76 8.94 -14.99
C ARG A 106 -2.86 10.39 -14.54
N VAL A 107 -3.25 10.65 -13.29
CA VAL A 107 -3.43 12.01 -12.75
C VAL A 107 -2.10 12.66 -12.40
N CYS A 108 -1.22 11.93 -11.77
CA CYS A 108 0.10 12.40 -11.34
C CYS A 108 1.06 12.58 -12.54
N ALA A 109 0.92 11.74 -13.56
CA ALA A 109 1.68 11.79 -14.81
C ALA A 109 3.20 11.91 -14.57
N LYS A 110 3.85 12.90 -15.18
CA LYS A 110 5.30 13.12 -15.04
C LYS A 110 5.72 13.59 -13.65
N ALA A 111 4.81 14.12 -12.85
CA ALA A 111 5.16 14.62 -11.51
C ALA A 111 5.59 13.48 -10.57
N CYS A 112 5.05 12.26 -10.74
CA CYS A 112 5.42 11.13 -9.89
C CYS A 112 6.58 10.28 -10.41
N GLU A 113 7.26 10.70 -11.43
CA GLU A 113 8.47 10.00 -11.90
C GLU A 113 9.56 9.95 -10.81
N GLY A 114 10.08 8.76 -10.52
CA GLY A 114 11.06 8.53 -9.46
C GLY A 114 10.48 8.46 -8.04
N THR A 115 9.16 8.38 -7.91
CA THR A 115 8.49 8.23 -6.61
C THR A 115 8.44 6.78 -6.17
N PHE A 116 8.70 6.56 -4.87
CA PHE A 116 8.72 5.25 -4.25
C PHE A 116 7.48 5.03 -3.38
N LEU A 117 6.99 3.78 -3.33
CA LEU A 117 5.94 3.38 -2.39
C LEU A 117 6.02 1.90 -2.04
N PRO A 118 5.59 1.50 -0.83
CA PRO A 118 5.32 0.11 -0.54
C PRO A 118 4.03 -0.31 -1.24
N ALA A 119 4.01 -1.51 -1.80
CA ALA A 119 2.81 -2.07 -2.41
C ALA A 119 2.70 -3.58 -2.16
N GLY A 120 1.51 -4.13 -2.31
CA GLY A 120 1.34 -5.58 -2.35
C GLY A 120 2.01 -6.18 -3.60
N PRO A 121 2.58 -7.39 -3.50
CA PRO A 121 3.26 -8.05 -4.61
C PRO A 121 2.43 -8.16 -5.89
N LEU A 122 1.10 -8.21 -5.78
CA LEU A 122 0.18 -8.24 -6.92
C LEU A 122 0.46 -7.13 -7.93
N LEU A 123 0.75 -5.92 -7.48
CA LEU A 123 0.94 -4.75 -8.35
C LEU A 123 2.04 -4.96 -9.41
N VAL A 124 3.02 -5.78 -9.07
CA VAL A 124 4.19 -6.09 -9.90
C VAL A 124 4.38 -7.61 -10.06
N SER A 125 3.30 -8.37 -10.07
CA SER A 125 3.31 -9.85 -10.06
C SER A 125 4.13 -10.45 -11.21
N GLU A 126 4.17 -9.79 -12.37
CA GLU A 126 4.98 -10.22 -13.51
C GLU A 126 6.49 -10.12 -13.26
N GLN A 127 6.90 -9.13 -12.47
CA GLN A 127 8.29 -8.84 -12.14
C GLN A 127 8.82 -9.67 -10.96
N LEU A 128 7.94 -10.36 -10.22
CA LEU A 128 8.36 -11.19 -9.11
C LEU A 128 9.20 -12.38 -9.60
N PRO A 129 10.25 -12.79 -8.86
CA PRO A 129 11.00 -13.98 -9.19
C PRO A 129 10.11 -15.24 -9.09
N ALA A 130 10.43 -16.28 -9.85
CA ALA A 130 9.66 -17.53 -9.86
C ALA A 130 9.57 -18.20 -8.48
N SER A 131 10.56 -17.98 -7.63
CA SER A 131 10.62 -18.48 -6.25
C SER A 131 9.75 -17.70 -5.26
N ASN A 132 9.13 -16.59 -5.68
CA ASN A 132 8.27 -15.82 -4.78
C ASN A 132 6.97 -16.60 -4.51
N PRO A 133 6.64 -16.90 -3.24
CA PRO A 133 5.50 -17.78 -2.91
C PRO A 133 4.14 -17.13 -3.24
N VAL A 134 4.09 -15.82 -3.46
CA VAL A 134 2.85 -15.08 -3.81
C VAL A 134 2.62 -15.06 -5.32
N LYS A 135 3.66 -15.27 -6.14
CA LYS A 135 3.60 -15.08 -7.60
C LYS A 135 2.47 -15.86 -8.25
N ALA A 136 2.31 -17.13 -7.91
CA ALA A 136 1.29 -17.99 -8.54
C ALA A 136 -0.13 -17.49 -8.25
N SER A 137 -0.46 -17.17 -7.00
CA SER A 137 -1.79 -16.68 -6.61
C SER A 137 -2.07 -15.28 -7.16
N ALA A 138 -1.09 -14.40 -7.18
CA ALA A 138 -1.19 -13.07 -7.78
C ALA A 138 -1.43 -13.16 -9.32
N THR A 139 -0.73 -14.07 -10.00
CA THR A 139 -0.94 -14.34 -11.44
C THR A 139 -2.34 -14.87 -11.72
N THR A 140 -2.82 -15.83 -10.90
CA THR A 140 -4.17 -16.39 -11.01
C THR A 140 -5.25 -15.29 -10.94
N TYR A 141 -5.15 -14.39 -9.96
CA TYR A 141 -6.09 -13.27 -9.87
C TYR A 141 -5.98 -12.36 -11.10
N ARG A 142 -4.77 -11.96 -11.48
CA ARG A 142 -4.55 -11.06 -12.61
C ARG A 142 -5.16 -11.61 -13.88
N GLU A 143 -4.85 -12.85 -14.24
CA GLU A 143 -5.35 -13.49 -15.44
C GLU A 143 -6.88 -13.62 -15.44
N ALA A 144 -7.47 -14.01 -14.32
CA ALA A 144 -8.92 -14.11 -14.18
C ALA A 144 -9.60 -12.75 -14.35
N TYR A 145 -9.04 -11.70 -13.75
CA TYR A 145 -9.63 -10.36 -13.81
C TYR A 145 -9.44 -9.72 -15.19
N GLU A 146 -8.23 -9.74 -15.72
CA GLU A 146 -7.90 -9.12 -17.01
C GLU A 146 -8.60 -9.82 -18.20
N LYS A 147 -8.90 -11.10 -18.08
CA LYS A 147 -9.72 -11.83 -19.09
C LYS A 147 -11.11 -11.20 -19.24
N VAL A 148 -11.66 -10.61 -18.20
CA VAL A 148 -13.00 -10.01 -18.19
C VAL A 148 -12.94 -8.51 -18.47
N TYR A 149 -11.98 -7.80 -17.88
CA TYR A 149 -11.96 -6.34 -17.86
C TYR A 149 -10.84 -5.71 -18.71
N GLY A 150 -10.02 -6.55 -19.37
CA GLY A 150 -8.93 -6.10 -20.24
C GLY A 150 -7.58 -6.00 -19.51
N ALA A 151 -6.51 -6.05 -20.30
CA ALA A 151 -5.14 -5.97 -19.80
C ALA A 151 -4.88 -4.66 -19.04
N GLY A 152 -4.16 -4.74 -17.92
CA GLY A 152 -3.83 -3.59 -17.07
C GLY A 152 -4.98 -3.05 -16.22
N SER A 153 -6.13 -3.75 -16.18
CA SER A 153 -7.28 -3.33 -15.39
C SER A 153 -7.17 -3.65 -13.91
N ILE A 154 -6.19 -4.45 -13.48
CA ILE A 154 -6.02 -4.82 -12.08
C ILE A 154 -5.65 -3.61 -11.21
N ALA A 155 -6.11 -3.68 -9.95
CA ALA A 155 -5.66 -2.80 -8.88
C ALA A 155 -5.51 -3.61 -7.60
N THR A 156 -4.67 -3.13 -6.67
CA THR A 156 -4.46 -3.78 -5.37
C THR A 156 -5.77 -3.94 -4.58
N PHE A 157 -6.68 -2.97 -4.68
CA PHE A 157 -7.99 -3.04 -4.02
C PHE A 157 -8.84 -4.23 -4.50
N GLY A 158 -8.88 -4.49 -5.80
CA GLY A 158 -9.56 -5.66 -6.36
C GLY A 158 -8.93 -6.98 -5.88
N GLY A 159 -7.59 -7.01 -5.78
CA GLY A 159 -6.88 -8.15 -5.22
C GLY A 159 -7.22 -8.43 -3.77
N HIS A 160 -7.38 -7.41 -2.92
CA HIS A 160 -7.83 -7.60 -1.54
C HIS A 160 -9.24 -8.20 -1.46
N ALA A 161 -10.16 -7.76 -2.32
CA ALA A 161 -11.50 -8.36 -2.39
C ALA A 161 -11.44 -9.83 -2.85
N TRP A 162 -10.59 -10.16 -3.83
CA TRP A 162 -10.33 -11.51 -4.26
C TRP A 162 -9.78 -12.37 -3.12
N ASP A 163 -8.79 -11.86 -2.40
CA ASP A 163 -8.14 -12.54 -1.27
C ASP A 163 -9.15 -12.84 -0.15
N ALA A 164 -10.07 -11.92 0.14
CA ALA A 164 -11.18 -12.17 1.08
C ALA A 164 -12.06 -13.33 0.60
N GLY A 165 -12.35 -13.41 -0.71
CA GLY A 165 -13.04 -14.55 -1.32
C GLY A 165 -12.29 -15.88 -1.14
N GLN A 166 -10.97 -15.87 -1.33
CA GLN A 166 -10.14 -17.07 -1.13
C GLN A 166 -10.12 -17.51 0.34
N MET A 167 -10.09 -16.59 1.28
CA MET A 167 -10.22 -16.90 2.71
C MET A 167 -11.57 -17.56 3.02
N LEU A 168 -12.67 -17.07 2.45
CA LEU A 168 -13.99 -17.69 2.58
C LEU A 168 -14.02 -19.07 1.94
N ASN A 169 -13.46 -19.25 0.76
CA ASN A 169 -13.34 -20.55 0.09
C ASN A 169 -12.60 -21.57 0.94
N ARG A 170 -11.65 -21.12 1.76
CA ARG A 170 -10.92 -21.99 2.70
C ARG A 170 -11.71 -22.28 3.96
N ALA A 171 -12.41 -21.27 4.52
CA ALA A 171 -13.04 -21.36 5.84
C ALA A 171 -14.45 -21.97 5.82
N VAL A 172 -15.26 -21.66 4.79
CA VAL A 172 -16.65 -22.14 4.68
C VAL A 172 -16.76 -23.66 4.72
N PRO A 173 -15.98 -24.45 3.95
CA PRO A 173 -16.04 -25.91 4.01
C PRO A 173 -15.70 -26.48 5.40
N VAL A 174 -14.87 -25.78 6.17
CA VAL A 174 -14.56 -26.17 7.57
C VAL A 174 -15.74 -25.94 8.47
N ALA A 175 -16.38 -24.77 8.40
CA ALA A 175 -17.55 -24.44 9.20
C ALA A 175 -18.77 -25.35 8.90
N LEU A 176 -18.95 -25.71 7.63
CA LEU A 176 -20.04 -26.61 7.20
C LEU A 176 -19.98 -28.02 7.79
N LYS A 177 -18.83 -28.44 8.33
CA LYS A 177 -18.69 -29.74 9.00
C LYS A 177 -19.41 -29.80 10.34
N THR A 178 -19.65 -28.65 10.97
CA THR A 178 -20.14 -28.56 12.34
C THR A 178 -21.45 -27.79 12.50
N ALA A 179 -21.85 -26.99 11.50
CA ALA A 179 -23.02 -26.12 11.62
C ALA A 179 -23.65 -25.81 10.25
N GLN A 180 -24.94 -25.48 10.27
CA GLN A 180 -25.73 -25.15 9.08
C GLN A 180 -25.72 -23.64 8.79
N PRO A 181 -25.60 -23.23 7.52
CA PRO A 181 -25.68 -21.82 7.11
C PRO A 181 -26.96 -21.14 7.64
N GLY A 182 -26.83 -19.85 7.94
CA GLY A 182 -27.96 -19.04 8.46
C GLY A 182 -28.11 -19.08 9.98
N THR A 183 -27.42 -19.97 10.70
CA THR A 183 -27.50 -20.10 12.16
C THR A 183 -26.40 -19.31 12.89
N PRO A 184 -26.59 -18.96 14.18
CA PRO A 184 -25.54 -18.38 15.01
C PRO A 184 -24.30 -19.31 15.13
N GLU A 185 -24.54 -20.63 15.23
CA GLU A 185 -23.52 -21.67 15.34
C GLU A 185 -22.61 -21.66 14.08
N PHE A 186 -23.21 -21.49 12.89
CA PHE A 186 -22.43 -21.40 11.67
C PHE A 186 -21.55 -20.15 11.64
N ARG A 187 -22.07 -18.99 12.09
CA ARG A 187 -21.27 -17.77 12.18
C ARG A 187 -20.08 -17.92 13.13
N ALA A 188 -20.29 -18.58 14.28
CA ALA A 188 -19.23 -18.87 15.23
C ALA A 188 -18.20 -19.85 14.65
N ALA A 189 -18.65 -20.93 13.99
CA ALA A 189 -17.78 -21.90 13.33
C ALA A 189 -16.96 -21.25 12.18
N LEU A 190 -17.59 -20.39 11.38
CA LEU A 190 -16.92 -19.68 10.29
C LEU A 190 -15.87 -18.71 10.83
N ARG A 191 -16.19 -17.95 11.88
CA ARG A 191 -15.22 -17.07 12.56
C ARG A 191 -14.02 -17.89 13.05
N THR A 192 -14.24 -18.98 13.76
CA THR A 192 -13.18 -19.87 14.23
C THR A 192 -12.34 -20.41 13.07
N ALA A 193 -12.96 -20.80 11.95
CA ALA A 193 -12.26 -21.28 10.78
C ALA A 193 -11.39 -20.17 10.13
N LEU A 194 -11.89 -18.94 10.05
CA LEU A 194 -11.14 -17.79 9.55
C LEU A 194 -9.96 -17.43 10.47
N GLU A 195 -10.13 -17.49 11.78
CA GLU A 195 -9.08 -17.24 12.79
C GLU A 195 -7.99 -18.32 12.81
N ASN A 196 -8.20 -19.42 12.14
CA ASN A 196 -7.26 -20.54 12.06
C ASN A 196 -6.72 -20.82 10.65
N VAL A 197 -6.84 -19.89 9.74
CA VAL A 197 -6.21 -19.99 8.42
C VAL A 197 -4.70 -19.96 8.57
N LYS A 198 -4.01 -20.93 7.96
CA LYS A 198 -2.54 -21.05 7.98
C LYS A 198 -2.00 -21.26 6.58
N ASP A 199 -0.87 -20.61 6.33
CA ASP A 199 -0.06 -20.72 5.12
C ASP A 199 -0.87 -20.64 3.82
N LEU A 200 -1.91 -19.80 3.80
CA LEU A 200 -2.74 -19.62 2.61
C LEU A 200 -2.11 -18.59 1.67
N PRO A 201 -1.64 -19.01 0.48
CA PRO A 201 -1.13 -18.07 -0.52
C PRO A 201 -2.28 -17.25 -1.10
N LEU A 202 -2.18 -15.94 -0.98
CA LEU A 202 -3.10 -14.95 -1.50
C LEU A 202 -2.41 -14.07 -2.56
N SER A 203 -3.14 -13.17 -3.20
CA SER A 203 -2.55 -12.27 -4.20
C SER A 203 -1.60 -11.25 -3.60
N HIS A 204 -1.73 -10.94 -2.31
CA HIS A 204 -0.92 -9.95 -1.60
C HIS A 204 0.07 -10.53 -0.58
N GLY A 205 -0.02 -11.81 -0.25
CA GLY A 205 0.87 -12.38 0.78
C GLY A 205 0.48 -13.80 1.17
N ILE A 206 1.12 -14.29 2.22
CA ILE A 206 0.78 -15.58 2.83
C ILE A 206 0.00 -15.30 4.11
N MET A 207 -1.25 -15.77 4.16
CA MET A 207 -2.15 -15.47 5.27
C MET A 207 -1.99 -16.50 6.40
N ASN A 208 -1.79 -15.98 7.62
CA ASN A 208 -1.70 -16.73 8.85
C ASN A 208 -2.47 -16.00 9.95
N THR A 209 -3.75 -16.33 10.12
CA THR A 209 -4.61 -15.67 11.12
C THR A 209 -4.60 -16.37 12.46
N THR A 210 -4.89 -15.62 13.52
CA THR A 210 -5.16 -16.11 14.88
C THR A 210 -6.26 -15.28 15.52
N PRO A 211 -6.88 -15.72 16.63
CA PRO A 211 -7.82 -14.88 17.37
C PRO A 211 -7.26 -13.53 17.86
N GLN A 212 -5.94 -13.41 17.99
CA GLN A 212 -5.25 -12.19 18.42
C GLN A 212 -4.71 -11.36 17.26
N ASN A 213 -4.57 -11.97 16.07
CA ASN A 213 -4.07 -11.30 14.87
C ASN A 213 -4.90 -11.67 13.65
N HIS A 214 -5.88 -10.82 13.34
CA HIS A 214 -6.72 -10.97 12.16
C HIS A 214 -6.07 -10.40 10.88
N ASN A 215 -5.03 -9.58 10.98
CA ASN A 215 -4.29 -9.12 9.80
C ASN A 215 -3.55 -10.27 9.09
N GLY A 216 -2.92 -11.15 9.86
CA GLY A 216 -2.37 -12.42 9.41
C GLY A 216 -1.30 -12.36 8.31
N LEU A 217 -0.95 -11.19 7.81
CA LEU A 217 0.09 -10.98 6.81
C LEU A 217 1.42 -10.62 7.47
N ASP A 218 2.51 -11.01 6.84
CA ASP A 218 3.87 -10.70 7.25
C ASP A 218 4.61 -9.84 6.20
N GLU A 219 5.91 -9.69 6.34
CA GLU A 219 6.76 -8.88 5.46
C GLU A 219 6.72 -9.29 3.98
N ARG A 220 6.36 -10.55 3.69
CA ARG A 220 6.19 -11.05 2.30
C ARG A 220 5.03 -10.40 1.58
N ALA A 221 4.12 -9.73 2.31
CA ALA A 221 2.97 -9.02 1.75
C ALA A 221 3.31 -7.62 1.23
N ARG A 222 4.57 -7.22 1.25
CA ARG A 222 5.00 -5.91 0.76
C ARG A 222 6.27 -6.00 -0.07
N VAL A 223 6.27 -5.21 -1.10
CA VAL A 223 7.45 -4.93 -1.93
C VAL A 223 7.60 -3.43 -2.06
N MET A 224 8.81 -2.96 -2.32
CA MET A 224 9.03 -1.56 -2.69
C MET A 224 8.92 -1.44 -4.20
N VAL A 225 8.16 -0.46 -4.67
CA VAL A 225 8.08 -0.11 -6.09
C VAL A 225 8.49 1.34 -6.31
N GLU A 226 8.96 1.62 -7.51
CA GLU A 226 9.27 2.96 -8.02
C GLU A 226 8.43 3.22 -9.26
N ILE A 227 8.02 4.45 -9.48
CA ILE A 227 7.39 4.86 -10.74
C ILE A 227 8.50 5.22 -11.71
N VAL A 228 8.60 4.47 -12.81
CA VAL A 228 9.59 4.65 -13.87
C VAL A 228 8.89 4.59 -15.22
N ASP A 229 9.05 5.62 -16.05
CA ASP A 229 8.37 5.77 -17.34
C ASP A 229 6.85 5.59 -17.23
N GLY A 230 6.26 6.15 -16.14
CA GLY A 230 4.84 6.07 -15.84
C GLY A 230 4.33 4.66 -15.50
N LYS A 231 5.19 3.74 -15.08
CA LYS A 231 4.88 2.35 -14.73
C LYS A 231 5.43 1.97 -13.37
N TRP A 232 4.80 0.98 -12.76
CA TRP A 232 5.27 0.36 -11.52
C TRP A 232 6.49 -0.51 -11.80
N LYS A 233 7.61 -0.24 -11.16
CA LYS A 233 8.84 -1.02 -11.24
C LYS A 233 9.22 -1.57 -9.89
N LEU A 234 9.37 -2.90 -9.79
CA LEU A 234 9.84 -3.57 -8.59
C LEU A 234 11.26 -3.12 -8.25
N GLN A 235 11.47 -2.72 -7.01
CA GLN A 235 12.77 -2.44 -6.44
C GLN A 235 13.30 -3.66 -5.68
N GLN A 236 14.53 -4.06 -5.99
CA GLN A 236 15.22 -5.20 -5.36
C GLN A 236 15.97 -4.79 -4.08
#